data_1d1e5eeeb93ccaa9ccd6967ef791391b
#
_entry.id   1d1e5eeeb93ccaa9ccd6967ef791391b
#
_cell.length_a   1.000
_cell.length_b   1.000
_cell.length_c   1.000
_cell.angle_alpha   90.00
_cell.angle_beta   90.00
_cell.angle_gamma   90.00
#
_symmetry.space_group_name_H-M   'P 1'
#
loop_
_entity.id
_entity.type
_entity.pdbx_description
1 polymer ?
#
loop_
_entity_poly.entity_id
_entity_poly.type
_entity_poly.pdbx_seq_one_letter_code
_entity_poly.pdbx_strand_id
1 'polypeptide(L)'
;MQDGKLKLDRRRLLLTGAAAIVAPAVLSAPAFAITPDEIKKRGKVIIGIQGDNPPWGYVDSSGKQQGLDSDVGLLYGKYLGVPVEFMPLEVANRIPALTSGRVDVLFATMAMFPERAKAVQFSRPYAANIILLIAPKSVEVKSPADMAKLKSIGVARAAAQDTQVTKNAPAGTNILRFDGDAASIQALVSGQVEGLGGNMFYIDRLEEAKPGYWENKIEFQRIYNGACTRLGEKEMNASINAFLDQIKANGELGKVYEKWMKRPLPPMPETVEGVSFVAS
;
A
#
# COMPACT_ATOMS: atom_id res chain seq x y z
N MET A 1 76.55 -43.81 -24.88
CA MET A 1 76.69 -42.41 -25.37
C MET A 1 75.82 -42.36 -26.65
N GLN A 2 74.61 -41.91 -26.57
CA GLN A 2 73.84 -41.25 -27.65
C GLN A 2 72.50 -40.80 -27.15
N ASP A 3 72.35 -39.50 -27.09
CA ASP A 3 71.13 -38.80 -26.71
C ASP A 3 70.03 -38.99 -27.74
N GLY A 4 68.90 -39.55 -27.38
CA GLY A 4 67.67 -39.61 -28.14
C GLY A 4 66.62 -38.64 -27.64
N LYS A 5 66.65 -37.40 -28.15
CA LYS A 5 65.59 -36.40 -27.84
C LYS A 5 64.31 -36.76 -28.63
N LEU A 6 63.27 -37.20 -27.91
CA LEU A 6 61.90 -37.29 -28.45
C LEU A 6 61.32 -35.89 -28.68
N LYS A 7 61.15 -35.50 -29.93
CA LYS A 7 60.36 -34.32 -30.32
C LYS A 7 58.87 -34.62 -30.21
N LEU A 8 58.20 -34.08 -29.22
CA LEU A 8 56.75 -34.07 -29.12
C LEU A 8 56.15 -33.09 -30.14
N ASP A 9 55.45 -33.66 -31.11
CA ASP A 9 54.80 -32.94 -32.21
C ASP A 9 53.53 -32.25 -31.69
N ARG A 10 53.52 -30.91 -31.65
CA ARG A 10 52.46 -30.05 -31.06
C ARG A 10 51.21 -29.94 -31.96
N ARG A 11 51.05 -30.76 -32.98
CA ARG A 11 50.00 -30.60 -33.99
C ARG A 11 48.85 -31.62 -33.95
N ARG A 12 48.73 -32.48 -32.92
CA ARG A 12 47.71 -33.52 -32.87
C ARG A 12 46.85 -33.54 -31.61
N LEU A 13 46.57 -32.40 -31.01
CA LEU A 13 45.70 -32.31 -29.84
C LEU A 13 44.63 -31.23 -30.02
N LEU A 14 43.93 -31.21 -31.17
CA LEU A 14 42.77 -30.37 -31.41
C LEU A 14 41.66 -31.18 -32.05
N LEU A 15 41.14 -32.20 -31.40
CA LEU A 15 39.86 -32.82 -31.74
C LEU A 15 39.43 -33.68 -30.55
N THR A 16 38.46 -33.18 -29.84
CA THR A 16 37.46 -33.82 -28.98
C THR A 16 37.27 -33.04 -27.67
N GLY A 17 36.16 -32.36 -27.55
CA GLY A 17 35.76 -31.71 -26.34
C GLY A 17 34.73 -30.63 -26.55
N ALA A 18 33.71 -30.85 -27.37
CA ALA A 18 32.50 -30.06 -27.29
C ALA A 18 31.76 -30.46 -26.02
N ALA A 19 32.19 -29.94 -24.87
CA ALA A 19 31.43 -29.99 -23.64
C ALA A 19 30.21 -29.09 -23.84
N ALA A 20 29.05 -29.71 -24.08
CA ALA A 20 27.75 -29.02 -23.99
C ALA A 20 27.62 -28.47 -22.59
N ILE A 21 27.83 -27.17 -22.46
CA ILE A 21 27.43 -26.43 -21.24
C ILE A 21 25.89 -26.47 -21.21
N VAL A 22 25.35 -27.46 -20.52
CA VAL A 22 23.95 -27.44 -20.09
C VAL A 22 23.88 -26.34 -19.03
N ALA A 23 23.58 -25.11 -19.48
CA ALA A 23 23.20 -24.06 -18.57
C ALA A 23 21.95 -24.58 -17.79
N PRO A 24 21.96 -24.62 -16.45
CA PRO A 24 20.76 -24.91 -15.72
C PRO A 24 19.75 -23.83 -16.12
N ALA A 25 18.66 -24.24 -16.79
CA ALA A 25 17.49 -23.40 -16.90
C ALA A 25 17.08 -23.11 -15.45
N VAL A 26 17.41 -21.91 -14.99
CA VAL A 26 16.81 -21.38 -13.77
C VAL A 26 15.34 -21.28 -14.08
N LEU A 27 14.60 -22.35 -13.76
CA LEU A 27 13.16 -22.29 -13.65
C LEU A 27 12.91 -21.20 -12.61
N SER A 28 12.61 -19.97 -13.07
CA SER A 28 12.05 -18.94 -12.22
C SER A 28 10.80 -19.58 -11.61
N ALA A 29 10.92 -20.02 -10.37
CA ALA A 29 9.75 -20.42 -9.59
C ALA A 29 8.78 -19.24 -9.70
N PRO A 30 7.51 -19.46 -10.07
CA PRO A 30 6.54 -18.40 -10.13
C PRO A 30 6.56 -17.74 -8.75
N ALA A 31 6.78 -16.43 -8.71
CA ALA A 31 6.79 -15.66 -7.48
C ALA A 31 5.52 -16.02 -6.73
N PHE A 32 5.67 -16.69 -5.61
CA PHE A 32 4.74 -17.10 -4.55
C PHE A 32 3.27 -16.69 -4.74
N ALA A 33 2.61 -17.20 -5.81
CA ALA A 33 1.17 -17.08 -5.92
C ALA A 33 0.58 -17.94 -4.81
N ILE A 34 -0.19 -17.32 -3.92
CA ILE A 34 -0.91 -18.03 -2.86
C ILE A 34 -2.38 -18.14 -3.21
N THR A 35 -2.98 -19.27 -2.88
CA THR A 35 -4.41 -19.51 -3.07
C THR A 35 -5.14 -19.55 -1.72
N PRO A 36 -6.47 -19.33 -1.70
CA PRO A 36 -7.27 -19.50 -0.49
C PRO A 36 -7.11 -20.88 0.16
N ASP A 37 -6.95 -21.94 -0.63
CA ASP A 37 -6.79 -23.29 -0.11
C ASP A 37 -5.43 -23.51 0.52
N GLU A 38 -4.36 -22.91 0.01
CA GLU A 38 -3.04 -22.93 0.65
C GLU A 38 -3.04 -22.17 1.97
N ILE A 39 -3.77 -21.04 2.05
CA ILE A 39 -3.99 -20.29 3.30
C ILE A 39 -4.72 -21.18 4.32
N LYS A 40 -5.79 -21.88 3.93
CA LYS A 40 -6.51 -22.81 4.80
C LYS A 40 -5.62 -23.95 5.27
N LYS A 41 -4.82 -24.55 4.39
CA LYS A 41 -3.84 -25.58 4.75
C LYS A 41 -2.78 -25.09 5.73
N ARG A 42 -2.31 -23.87 5.56
CA ARG A 42 -1.36 -23.22 6.48
C ARG A 42 -2.00 -22.85 7.81
N GLY A 43 -3.32 -22.72 7.87
CA GLY A 43 -4.08 -22.49 9.09
C GLY A 43 -4.13 -21.03 9.55
N LYS A 44 -3.70 -20.06 8.74
CA LYS A 44 -3.81 -18.61 9.01
C LYS A 44 -3.67 -17.79 7.74
N VAL A 45 -4.24 -16.56 7.73
CA VAL A 45 -3.99 -15.53 6.71
C VAL A 45 -3.11 -14.44 7.31
N ILE A 46 -2.06 -14.02 6.58
CA ILE A 46 -1.17 -12.92 6.98
C ILE A 46 -1.60 -11.66 6.22
N ILE A 47 -2.10 -10.67 6.94
CA ILE A 47 -2.62 -9.43 6.39
C ILE A 47 -1.67 -8.28 6.68
N GLY A 48 -1.12 -7.67 5.62
CA GLY A 48 -0.39 -6.42 5.74
C GLY A 48 -1.36 -5.26 5.96
N ILE A 49 -1.07 -4.43 6.97
CA ILE A 49 -1.94 -3.36 7.44
C ILE A 49 -1.12 -2.14 7.87
N GLN A 50 -1.70 -0.94 7.89
CA GLN A 50 -1.05 0.21 8.52
C GLN A 50 -1.14 0.14 10.05
N GLY A 51 -0.10 0.65 10.72
CA GLY A 51 -0.02 0.64 12.18
C GLY A 51 -0.14 2.01 12.86
N ASP A 52 -0.28 3.12 12.10
CA ASP A 52 -0.16 4.48 12.62
C ASP A 52 -1.20 5.49 12.06
N ASN A 53 -2.22 5.02 11.36
CA ASN A 53 -3.19 5.84 10.63
C ASN A 53 -4.66 5.61 11.10
N PRO A 54 -5.03 6.03 12.34
CA PRO A 54 -6.43 5.98 12.76
C PRO A 54 -7.29 6.92 11.88
N PRO A 55 -8.55 6.56 11.60
CA PRO A 55 -9.29 5.35 12.01
C PRO A 55 -9.13 4.17 11.03
N TRP A 56 -8.19 4.26 10.07
CA TRP A 56 -7.99 3.26 9.02
C TRP A 56 -7.34 1.98 9.53
N GLY A 57 -6.11 2.09 10.06
CA GLY A 57 -5.35 1.00 10.64
C GLY A 57 -4.28 1.56 11.59
N TYR A 58 -4.30 1.13 12.85
CA TYR A 58 -3.36 1.58 13.87
C TYR A 58 -3.21 0.56 14.99
N VAL A 59 -2.09 0.63 15.70
CA VAL A 59 -1.85 -0.16 16.89
C VAL A 59 -2.23 0.69 18.10
N ASP A 60 -3.13 0.20 18.94
CA ASP A 60 -3.54 0.90 20.16
C ASP A 60 -2.50 0.76 21.29
N SER A 61 -2.73 1.44 22.42
CA SER A 61 -1.82 1.43 23.55
C SER A 61 -1.64 0.06 24.21
N SER A 62 -2.52 -0.90 23.93
CA SER A 62 -2.39 -2.30 24.37
C SER A 62 -1.60 -3.18 23.40
N GLY A 63 -1.15 -2.61 22.28
CA GLY A 63 -0.47 -3.33 21.20
C GLY A 63 -1.41 -4.05 20.24
N LYS A 64 -2.72 -3.83 20.31
CA LYS A 64 -3.70 -4.46 19.46
C LYS A 64 -3.94 -3.66 18.18
N GLN A 65 -3.98 -4.36 17.05
CA GLN A 65 -4.35 -3.77 15.76
C GLN A 65 -5.83 -3.38 15.75
N GLN A 66 -6.13 -2.14 15.37
CA GLN A 66 -7.45 -1.52 15.34
C GLN A 66 -7.68 -0.81 14.01
N GLY A 67 -8.95 -0.45 13.72
CA GLY A 67 -9.31 0.37 12.59
C GLY A 67 -10.22 -0.34 11.58
N LEU A 68 -10.66 0.42 10.57
CA LEU A 68 -11.55 -0.10 9.52
C LEU A 68 -10.90 -1.27 8.78
N ASP A 69 -9.63 -1.12 8.37
CA ASP A 69 -8.88 -2.15 7.63
C ASP A 69 -8.70 -3.41 8.50
N SER A 70 -8.52 -3.24 9.83
CA SER A 70 -8.45 -4.34 10.78
C SER A 70 -9.75 -5.13 10.86
N ASP A 71 -10.88 -4.44 11.02
CA ASP A 71 -12.18 -5.11 11.13
C ASP A 71 -12.55 -5.82 9.82
N VAL A 72 -12.29 -5.18 8.65
CA VAL A 72 -12.51 -5.84 7.35
C VAL A 72 -11.59 -7.05 7.18
N GLY A 73 -10.32 -6.95 7.60
CA GLY A 73 -9.37 -8.07 7.59
C GLY A 73 -9.80 -9.23 8.47
N LEU A 74 -10.33 -8.96 9.67
CA LEU A 74 -10.89 -9.99 10.56
C LEU A 74 -12.11 -10.68 9.95
N LEU A 75 -12.99 -9.93 9.27
CA LEU A 75 -14.12 -10.51 8.53
C LEU A 75 -13.63 -11.39 7.37
N TYR A 76 -12.53 -11.03 6.70
CA TYR A 76 -11.95 -11.86 5.65
C TYR A 76 -11.37 -13.17 6.21
N GLY A 77 -10.66 -13.13 7.35
CA GLY A 77 -10.23 -14.34 8.03
C GLY A 77 -11.39 -15.26 8.42
N LYS A 78 -12.48 -14.69 8.94
CA LYS A 78 -13.72 -15.43 9.23
C LYS A 78 -14.34 -16.05 7.97
N TYR A 79 -14.35 -15.32 6.85
CA TYR A 79 -14.81 -15.81 5.55
C TYR A 79 -13.98 -17.00 5.05
N LEU A 80 -12.67 -16.95 5.23
CA LEU A 80 -11.77 -18.07 4.89
C LEU A 80 -11.82 -19.24 5.90
N GLY A 81 -12.35 -19.02 7.10
CA GLY A 81 -12.36 -20.01 8.17
C GLY A 81 -11.01 -20.18 8.87
N VAL A 82 -10.15 -19.15 8.87
CA VAL A 82 -8.82 -19.17 9.49
C VAL A 82 -8.58 -17.92 10.35
N PRO A 83 -7.72 -18.00 11.39
CA PRO A 83 -7.29 -16.84 12.14
C PRO A 83 -6.47 -15.88 11.28
N VAL A 84 -6.51 -14.59 11.65
CA VAL A 84 -5.74 -13.50 11.02
C VAL A 84 -4.49 -13.21 11.84
N GLU A 85 -3.36 -13.14 11.15
CA GLU A 85 -2.13 -12.53 11.65
C GLU A 85 -1.92 -11.19 10.97
N PHE A 86 -1.95 -10.10 11.74
CA PHE A 86 -1.66 -8.78 11.20
C PHE A 86 -0.16 -8.50 11.21
N MET A 87 0.32 -7.94 10.09
CA MET A 87 1.67 -7.40 9.98
C MET A 87 1.58 -5.89 9.77
N PRO A 88 1.81 -5.08 10.82
CA PRO A 88 1.87 -3.62 10.68
C PRO A 88 3.02 -3.22 9.76
N LEU A 89 2.74 -2.32 8.83
CA LEU A 89 3.67 -1.89 7.79
C LEU A 89 3.69 -0.37 7.68
N GLU A 90 4.88 0.17 7.55
CA GLU A 90 5.07 1.54 7.06
C GLU A 90 4.52 1.68 5.64
N VAL A 91 4.07 2.88 5.31
CA VAL A 91 3.39 3.16 4.04
C VAL A 91 4.19 2.72 2.82
N ALA A 92 5.50 3.00 2.80
CA ALA A 92 6.39 2.64 1.68
C ALA A 92 6.66 1.12 1.57
N ASN A 93 6.47 0.37 2.67
CA ASN A 93 6.77 -1.06 2.73
C ASN A 93 5.59 -1.96 2.35
N ARG A 94 4.39 -1.40 2.13
CA ARG A 94 3.17 -2.19 1.83
C ARG A 94 3.31 -3.03 0.57
N ILE A 95 3.56 -2.41 -0.57
CA ILE A 95 3.73 -3.12 -1.85
C ILE A 95 4.93 -4.07 -1.81
N PRO A 96 6.13 -3.66 -1.34
CA PRO A 96 7.25 -4.60 -1.18
C PRO A 96 6.95 -5.81 -0.31
N ALA A 97 6.23 -5.66 0.80
CA ALA A 97 5.86 -6.79 1.66
C ALA A 97 4.92 -7.78 0.96
N LEU A 98 3.98 -7.28 0.16
CA LEU A 98 3.08 -8.12 -0.63
C LEU A 98 3.84 -8.85 -1.74
N THR A 99 4.60 -8.13 -2.56
CA THR A 99 5.29 -8.70 -3.72
C THR A 99 6.39 -9.69 -3.35
N SER A 100 7.00 -9.54 -2.17
CA SER A 100 7.97 -10.49 -1.62
C SER A 100 7.35 -11.70 -0.91
N GLY A 101 6.02 -11.78 -0.79
CA GLY A 101 5.33 -12.88 -0.11
C GLY A 101 5.38 -12.82 1.42
N ARG A 102 5.82 -11.71 2.03
CA ARG A 102 5.80 -11.54 3.49
C ARG A 102 4.38 -11.44 4.04
N VAL A 103 3.44 -10.96 3.23
CA VAL A 103 2.00 -10.95 3.52
C VAL A 103 1.24 -11.56 2.35
N ASP A 104 0.05 -12.07 2.62
CA ASP A 104 -0.80 -12.70 1.60
C ASP A 104 -1.66 -11.66 0.87
N VAL A 105 -2.11 -10.66 1.61
CA VAL A 105 -3.03 -9.63 1.14
C VAL A 105 -2.75 -8.33 1.90
N LEU A 106 -3.05 -7.19 1.26
CA LEU A 106 -3.06 -5.89 1.92
C LEU A 106 -4.50 -5.42 2.15
N PHE A 107 -4.84 -5.16 3.42
CA PHE A 107 -5.92 -4.28 3.83
C PHE A 107 -5.25 -3.11 4.55
N ALA A 108 -4.84 -2.09 3.80
CA ALA A 108 -3.87 -1.12 4.29
C ALA A 108 -4.04 0.27 3.65
N THR A 109 -5.25 0.77 3.57
CA THR A 109 -5.57 2.10 2.98
C THR A 109 -4.97 2.26 1.57
N MET A 110 -5.08 1.21 0.75
CA MET A 110 -4.49 1.17 -0.57
C MET A 110 -5.33 1.96 -1.59
N ALA A 111 -4.94 3.23 -1.80
CA ALA A 111 -5.56 4.07 -2.83
C ALA A 111 -5.39 3.46 -4.22
N MET A 112 -6.50 3.37 -4.94
CA MET A 112 -6.61 2.74 -6.26
C MET A 112 -6.07 3.70 -7.34
N PHE A 113 -4.75 3.80 -7.43
CA PHE A 113 -4.07 4.57 -8.47
C PHE A 113 -3.57 3.67 -9.60
N PRO A 114 -3.67 4.10 -10.88
CA PRO A 114 -3.16 3.32 -12.02
C PRO A 114 -1.69 2.92 -11.88
N GLU A 115 -0.86 3.79 -11.28
CA GLU A 115 0.55 3.52 -11.05
C GLU A 115 0.76 2.34 -10.10
N ARG A 116 -0.07 2.23 -9.05
CA ARG A 116 -0.02 1.10 -8.12
C ARG A 116 -0.57 -0.18 -8.75
N ALA A 117 -1.58 -0.07 -9.63
CA ALA A 117 -2.13 -1.21 -10.35
C ALA A 117 -1.13 -1.89 -11.29
N LYS A 118 -0.01 -1.24 -11.63
CA LYS A 118 1.10 -1.87 -12.37
C LYS A 118 1.92 -2.85 -11.51
N ALA A 119 1.83 -2.74 -10.18
CA ALA A 119 2.62 -3.56 -9.24
C ALA A 119 1.77 -4.54 -8.41
N VAL A 120 0.48 -4.27 -8.26
CA VAL A 120 -0.45 -5.07 -7.47
C VAL A 120 -1.80 -5.19 -8.17
N GLN A 121 -2.52 -6.27 -7.86
CA GLN A 121 -3.91 -6.45 -8.29
C GLN A 121 -4.85 -5.89 -7.21
N PHE A 122 -5.71 -4.97 -7.59
CA PHE A 122 -6.76 -4.47 -6.70
C PHE A 122 -8.00 -5.34 -6.70
N SER A 123 -8.68 -5.38 -5.55
CA SER A 123 -10.07 -5.83 -5.44
C SER A 123 -11.04 -4.73 -5.84
N ARG A 124 -12.35 -5.00 -5.80
CA ARG A 124 -13.38 -3.95 -5.72
C ARG A 124 -13.14 -3.04 -4.52
N PRO A 125 -13.54 -1.75 -4.60
CA PRO A 125 -13.34 -0.83 -3.49
C PRO A 125 -14.25 -1.18 -2.30
N TYR A 126 -13.69 -1.02 -1.09
CA TYR A 126 -14.42 -1.20 0.17
C TYR A 126 -14.50 0.08 1.01
N ALA A 127 -13.77 1.13 0.64
CA ALA A 127 -13.78 2.41 1.35
C ALA A 127 -13.45 3.58 0.42
N ALA A 128 -13.89 4.78 0.82
CA ALA A 128 -13.57 6.04 0.16
C ALA A 128 -12.79 6.96 1.10
N ASN A 129 -11.93 7.79 0.54
CA ASN A 129 -11.09 8.73 1.27
C ASN A 129 -10.99 10.06 0.49
N ILE A 130 -10.59 11.12 1.18
CA ILE A 130 -10.33 12.42 0.58
C ILE A 130 -8.92 12.83 0.93
N ILE A 131 -8.15 13.21 -0.09
CA ILE A 131 -6.77 13.68 0.07
C ILE A 131 -6.77 15.20 0.05
N LEU A 132 -6.14 15.78 1.07
CA LEU A 132 -6.22 17.19 1.41
C LEU A 132 -4.83 17.80 1.61
N LEU A 133 -4.75 19.11 1.47
CA LEU A 133 -3.70 19.93 2.07
C LEU A 133 -4.27 20.57 3.35
N ILE A 134 -3.52 20.47 4.43
CA ILE A 134 -3.85 21.04 5.73
C ILE A 134 -2.76 22.04 6.11
N ALA A 135 -3.14 23.21 6.64
CA ALA A 135 -2.21 24.22 7.12
C ALA A 135 -2.87 25.05 8.24
N PRO A 136 -2.10 25.91 8.95
CA PRO A 136 -2.69 26.85 9.91
C PRO A 136 -3.74 27.75 9.25
N LYS A 137 -4.80 28.10 9.98
CA LYS A 137 -5.85 29.02 9.50
C LYS A 137 -5.31 30.38 9.03
N SER A 138 -4.24 30.84 9.68
CA SER A 138 -3.59 32.12 9.37
C SER A 138 -2.87 32.13 8.02
N VAL A 139 -2.57 30.98 7.43
CA VAL A 139 -1.91 30.88 6.13
C VAL A 139 -2.96 30.81 5.02
N GLU A 140 -2.93 31.74 4.08
CA GLU A 140 -3.90 31.78 2.98
C GLU A 140 -3.43 30.93 1.82
N VAL A 141 -4.05 29.74 1.66
CA VAL A 141 -3.83 28.81 0.55
C VAL A 141 -5.20 28.42 -0.01
N LYS A 142 -5.52 28.92 -1.21
CA LYS A 142 -6.82 28.70 -1.88
C LYS A 142 -6.72 27.82 -3.12
N SER A 143 -5.51 27.67 -3.64
CA SER A 143 -5.24 26.92 -4.87
C SER A 143 -3.93 26.14 -4.78
N PRO A 144 -3.69 25.14 -5.65
CA PRO A 144 -2.39 24.49 -5.72
C PRO A 144 -1.21 25.44 -5.94
N ALA A 145 -1.39 26.53 -6.69
CA ALA A 145 -0.35 27.54 -6.90
C ALA A 145 0.09 28.23 -5.59
N ASP A 146 -0.83 28.39 -4.64
CA ASP A 146 -0.54 28.99 -3.34
C ASP A 146 0.33 28.13 -2.44
N MET A 147 0.52 26.83 -2.76
CA MET A 147 1.42 25.96 -2.03
C MET A 147 2.86 26.47 -2.03
N ALA A 148 3.24 27.30 -3.03
CA ALA A 148 4.53 27.99 -3.06
C ALA A 148 4.72 28.99 -1.90
N LYS A 149 3.66 29.45 -1.24
CA LYS A 149 3.72 30.33 -0.07
C LYS A 149 4.16 29.62 1.20
N LEU A 150 4.04 28.28 1.23
CA LEU A 150 4.44 27.46 2.36
C LEU A 150 5.95 27.21 2.32
N LYS A 151 6.66 27.39 3.43
CA LYS A 151 8.11 27.12 3.53
C LYS A 151 8.43 25.66 3.24
N SER A 152 7.54 24.76 3.66
CA SER A 152 7.65 23.32 3.40
C SER A 152 6.31 22.63 3.61
N ILE A 153 6.13 21.49 2.92
CA ILE A 153 4.95 20.64 3.04
C ILE A 153 5.42 19.23 3.43
N GLY A 154 4.89 18.72 4.55
CA GLY A 154 5.12 17.33 4.98
C GLY A 154 4.17 16.35 4.32
N VAL A 155 4.65 15.16 4.03
CA VAL A 155 3.84 14.03 3.55
C VAL A 155 4.39 12.70 4.08
N ALA A 156 3.54 11.70 4.27
CA ALA A 156 4.01 10.33 4.46
C ALA A 156 4.52 9.78 3.12
N ARG A 157 5.76 9.28 3.09
CA ARG A 157 6.42 8.76 1.89
C ARG A 157 5.59 7.67 1.20
N ALA A 158 5.44 7.74 -0.12
CA ALA A 158 4.68 6.81 -0.95
C ALA A 158 3.18 6.67 -0.62
N ALA A 159 2.65 7.58 0.21
CA ALA A 159 1.21 7.67 0.47
C ALA A 159 0.46 8.34 -0.69
N ALA A 160 -0.88 8.28 -0.64
CA ALA A 160 -1.71 8.96 -1.63
C ALA A 160 -1.50 10.48 -1.59
N GLN A 161 -1.35 11.05 -0.41
CA GLN A 161 -1.06 12.47 -0.21
C GLN A 161 0.30 12.88 -0.77
N ASP A 162 1.34 12.05 -0.69
CA ASP A 162 2.63 12.32 -1.34
C ASP A 162 2.45 12.45 -2.86
N THR A 163 1.73 11.50 -3.46
CA THR A 163 1.41 11.53 -4.89
C THR A 163 0.67 12.82 -5.28
N GLN A 164 -0.37 13.20 -4.51
CA GLN A 164 -1.19 14.36 -4.83
C GLN A 164 -0.46 15.68 -4.60
N VAL A 165 0.25 15.84 -3.50
CA VAL A 165 1.06 17.03 -3.23
C VAL A 165 2.13 17.19 -4.29
N THR A 166 2.88 16.12 -4.60
CA THR A 166 3.95 16.16 -5.61
C THR A 166 3.43 16.52 -7.01
N LYS A 167 2.24 16.01 -7.39
CA LYS A 167 1.62 16.27 -8.69
C LYS A 167 1.14 17.72 -8.84
N ASN A 168 0.63 18.31 -7.75
CA ASN A 168 -0.07 19.59 -7.80
C ASN A 168 0.79 20.78 -7.30
N ALA A 169 1.87 20.52 -6.59
CA ALA A 169 2.75 21.57 -6.08
C ALA A 169 3.50 22.29 -7.21
N PRO A 170 3.65 23.61 -7.13
CA PRO A 170 4.50 24.37 -8.03
C PRO A 170 5.96 23.86 -8.01
N ALA A 171 6.66 24.03 -9.11
CA ALA A 171 8.09 23.70 -9.19
C ALA A 171 8.88 24.43 -8.09
N GLY A 172 9.79 23.72 -7.42
CA GLY A 172 10.59 24.27 -6.33
C GLY A 172 9.93 24.24 -4.95
N THR A 173 8.68 23.75 -4.83
CA THR A 173 8.05 23.53 -3.51
C THR A 173 8.85 22.54 -2.70
N ASN A 174 9.20 22.90 -1.45
CA ASN A 174 9.94 22.03 -0.55
C ASN A 174 9.02 20.98 0.08
N ILE A 175 9.09 19.74 -0.40
CA ILE A 175 8.26 18.61 0.09
C ILE A 175 9.14 17.69 0.95
N LEU A 176 8.85 17.63 2.25
CA LEU A 176 9.54 16.76 3.21
C LEU A 176 8.74 15.45 3.38
N ARG A 177 9.42 14.32 3.17
CA ARG A 177 8.83 12.98 3.23
C ARG A 177 9.21 12.25 4.49
N PHE A 178 8.22 11.88 5.27
CA PHE A 178 8.33 11.14 6.53
C PHE A 178 7.99 9.66 6.33
N ASP A 179 8.46 8.79 7.20
CA ASP A 179 8.30 7.35 7.01
C ASP A 179 6.87 6.86 7.31
N GLY A 180 6.09 7.61 8.11
CA GLY A 180 4.69 7.27 8.42
C GLY A 180 3.77 8.47 8.55
N ASP A 181 2.49 8.17 8.75
CA ASP A 181 1.44 9.17 8.91
C ASP A 181 1.60 9.92 10.25
N ALA A 182 1.92 9.23 11.33
CA ALA A 182 2.16 9.85 12.63
C ALA A 182 3.34 10.83 12.61
N ALA A 183 4.45 10.47 11.99
CA ALA A 183 5.63 11.33 11.88
C ALA A 183 5.34 12.59 11.05
N SER A 184 4.58 12.47 9.96
CA SER A 184 4.21 13.62 9.13
C SER A 184 3.28 14.60 9.86
N ILE A 185 2.32 14.10 10.65
CA ILE A 185 1.45 14.92 11.50
C ILE A 185 2.26 15.62 12.58
N GLN A 186 3.15 14.90 13.27
CA GLN A 186 4.02 15.47 14.30
C GLN A 186 4.92 16.58 13.74
N ALA A 187 5.41 16.44 12.51
CA ALA A 187 6.20 17.47 11.86
C ALA A 187 5.41 18.78 11.65
N LEU A 188 4.11 18.70 11.34
CA LEU A 188 3.25 19.89 11.25
C LEU A 188 3.00 20.49 12.66
N VAL A 189 2.69 19.65 13.65
CA VAL A 189 2.41 20.11 15.03
C VAL A 189 3.62 20.81 15.65
N SER A 190 4.83 20.30 15.40
CA SER A 190 6.08 20.89 15.89
C SER A 190 6.56 22.11 15.10
N GLY A 191 5.94 22.43 13.95
CA GLY A 191 6.37 23.51 13.07
C GLY A 191 7.59 23.16 12.20
N GLN A 192 7.99 21.91 12.13
CA GLN A 192 9.03 21.45 11.19
C GLN A 192 8.59 21.62 9.73
N VAL A 193 7.31 21.49 9.46
CA VAL A 193 6.67 21.84 8.19
C VAL A 193 5.54 22.85 8.43
N GLU A 194 5.20 23.62 7.42
CA GLU A 194 4.15 24.65 7.49
C GLU A 194 2.81 24.18 6.90
N GLY A 195 2.87 23.20 5.98
CA GLY A 195 1.70 22.50 5.43
C GLY A 195 1.86 20.99 5.54
N LEU A 196 0.74 20.27 5.44
CA LEU A 196 0.68 18.82 5.51
C LEU A 196 -0.24 18.28 4.41
N GLY A 197 0.29 17.44 3.53
CA GLY A 197 -0.57 16.58 2.74
C GLY A 197 -1.10 15.45 3.61
N GLY A 198 -2.42 15.36 3.70
CA GLY A 198 -3.09 14.43 4.61
C GLY A 198 -4.34 13.81 4.02
N ASN A 199 -4.98 12.98 4.79
CA ASN A 199 -6.32 12.48 4.52
C ASN A 199 -7.37 13.19 5.41
N MET A 200 -8.63 12.97 5.10
CA MET A 200 -9.77 13.64 5.74
C MET A 200 -9.86 13.49 7.26
N PHE A 201 -9.14 12.55 7.89
CA PHE A 201 -9.13 12.33 9.34
C PHE A 201 -7.90 12.90 10.04
N TYR A 202 -6.95 13.48 9.31
CA TYR A 202 -5.79 14.09 9.94
C TYR A 202 -6.17 15.33 10.75
N ILE A 203 -7.22 16.04 10.33
CA ILE A 203 -7.68 17.24 11.03
C ILE A 203 -8.10 16.92 12.47
N ASP A 204 -8.72 15.76 12.72
CA ASP A 204 -9.15 15.37 14.07
C ASP A 204 -7.96 15.22 15.01
N ARG A 205 -6.87 14.58 14.55
CA ARG A 205 -5.63 14.43 15.33
C ARG A 205 -4.90 15.77 15.55
N LEU A 206 -4.97 16.66 14.58
CA LEU A 206 -4.39 18.00 14.68
C LEU A 206 -5.19 18.89 15.65
N GLU A 207 -6.52 18.77 15.66
CA GLU A 207 -7.39 19.46 16.62
C GLU A 207 -7.18 18.99 18.06
N GLU A 208 -6.85 17.70 18.28
CA GLU A 208 -6.45 17.20 19.60
C GLU A 208 -5.15 17.87 20.09
N ALA A 209 -4.19 18.10 19.22
CA ALA A 209 -2.90 18.71 19.55
C ALA A 209 -3.00 20.24 19.74
N LYS A 210 -3.79 20.91 18.89
CA LYS A 210 -3.96 22.36 18.94
C LYS A 210 -5.34 22.77 18.41
N PRO A 211 -6.35 22.80 19.29
CA PRO A 211 -7.73 23.07 18.91
C PRO A 211 -7.91 24.41 18.18
N GLY A 212 -8.68 24.39 17.10
CA GLY A 212 -9.07 25.57 16.34
C GLY A 212 -7.97 26.23 15.52
N TYR A 213 -6.78 25.63 15.44
CA TYR A 213 -5.62 26.24 14.75
C TYR A 213 -5.50 25.84 13.28
N TRP A 214 -5.93 24.64 12.94
CA TRP A 214 -5.74 24.03 11.63
C TRP A 214 -6.96 24.16 10.71
N GLU A 215 -6.73 24.03 9.41
CA GLU A 215 -7.78 24.08 8.40
C GLU A 215 -7.41 23.21 7.20
N ASN A 216 -8.42 22.55 6.63
CA ASN A 216 -8.32 21.90 5.33
C ASN A 216 -8.31 23.00 4.24
N LYS A 217 -7.21 23.18 3.52
CA LYS A 217 -7.01 24.25 2.54
C LYS A 217 -7.43 23.85 1.14
N ILE A 218 -7.02 22.66 0.70
CA ILE A 218 -7.25 22.16 -0.66
C ILE A 218 -7.74 20.74 -0.58
N GLU A 219 -8.84 20.41 -1.24
CA GLU A 219 -9.21 19.04 -1.56
C GLU A 219 -8.57 18.68 -2.91
N PHE A 220 -7.57 17.80 -2.92
CA PHE A 220 -6.91 17.36 -4.14
C PHE A 220 -7.72 16.34 -4.90
N GLN A 221 -8.20 15.32 -4.21
CA GLN A 221 -8.89 14.20 -4.84
C GLN A 221 -9.69 13.37 -3.85
N ARG A 222 -10.87 12.93 -4.30
CA ARG A 222 -11.61 11.81 -3.68
C ARG A 222 -11.09 10.52 -4.30
N ILE A 223 -10.72 9.57 -3.47
CA ILE A 223 -10.14 8.30 -3.87
C ILE A 223 -10.89 7.14 -3.24
N TYR A 224 -10.69 5.95 -3.80
CA TYR A 224 -11.21 4.70 -3.26
C TYR A 224 -10.06 3.81 -2.81
N ASN A 225 -10.30 3.01 -1.78
CA ASN A 225 -9.36 2.03 -1.27
C ASN A 225 -9.85 0.63 -1.59
N GLY A 226 -8.96 -0.21 -2.11
CA GLY A 226 -9.18 -1.63 -2.37
C GLY A 226 -8.19 -2.48 -1.59
N ALA A 227 -8.51 -3.74 -1.38
CA ALA A 227 -7.51 -4.72 -0.96
C ALA A 227 -6.58 -5.05 -2.13
N CYS A 228 -5.36 -5.49 -1.83
CA CYS A 228 -4.39 -5.82 -2.88
C CYS A 228 -3.86 -7.23 -2.73
N THR A 229 -3.78 -7.93 -3.87
CA THR A 229 -3.06 -9.20 -4.04
C THR A 229 -1.89 -9.00 -5.01
N ARG A 230 -1.02 -9.99 -5.15
CA ARG A 230 0.01 -9.97 -6.20
C ARG A 230 -0.64 -10.07 -7.58
N LEU A 231 0.04 -9.55 -8.58
CA LEU A 231 -0.40 -9.69 -9.96
C LEU A 231 -0.49 -11.18 -10.34
N GLY A 232 -1.53 -11.56 -11.07
CA GLY A 232 -1.76 -12.92 -11.51
C GLY A 232 -2.40 -13.87 -10.48
N GLU A 233 -2.62 -13.44 -9.24
CA GLU A 233 -3.31 -14.24 -8.21
C GLU A 233 -4.83 -14.21 -8.40
N LYS A 234 -5.31 -14.89 -9.44
CA LYS A 234 -6.73 -14.88 -9.84
C LYS A 234 -7.65 -15.40 -8.73
N GLU A 235 -7.29 -16.51 -8.10
CA GLU A 235 -8.11 -17.14 -7.05
C GLU A 235 -8.20 -16.28 -5.80
N MET A 236 -7.07 -15.68 -5.37
CA MET A 236 -7.07 -14.75 -4.23
C MET A 236 -7.90 -13.50 -4.52
N ASN A 237 -7.71 -12.88 -5.68
CA ASN A 237 -8.50 -11.71 -6.07
C ASN A 237 -9.99 -12.04 -6.17
N ALA A 238 -10.36 -13.17 -6.77
CA ALA A 238 -11.75 -13.63 -6.84
C ALA A 238 -12.35 -13.88 -5.45
N SER A 239 -11.58 -14.53 -4.55
CA SER A 239 -12.00 -14.77 -3.17
C SER A 239 -12.29 -13.46 -2.42
N ILE A 240 -11.38 -12.47 -2.54
CA ILE A 240 -11.56 -11.16 -1.88
C ILE A 240 -12.77 -10.44 -2.46
N ASN A 241 -12.97 -10.46 -3.79
CA ASN A 241 -14.11 -9.82 -4.42
C ASN A 241 -15.45 -10.47 -3.98
N ALA A 242 -15.50 -11.80 -3.94
CA ALA A 242 -16.68 -12.52 -3.44
C ALA A 242 -16.97 -12.20 -1.96
N PHE A 243 -15.92 -12.14 -1.14
CA PHE A 243 -16.03 -11.71 0.26
C PHE A 243 -16.59 -10.28 0.38
N LEU A 244 -16.03 -9.31 -0.37
CA LEU A 244 -16.47 -7.92 -0.33
C LEU A 244 -17.92 -7.77 -0.81
N ASP A 245 -18.32 -8.51 -1.84
CA ASP A 245 -19.71 -8.53 -2.31
C ASP A 245 -20.64 -9.07 -1.21
N GLN A 246 -20.25 -10.14 -0.52
CA GLN A 246 -21.04 -10.72 0.57
C GLN A 246 -21.22 -9.73 1.73
N ILE A 247 -20.14 -9.12 2.25
CA ILE A 247 -20.25 -8.20 3.40
C ILE A 247 -20.89 -6.86 3.04
N LYS A 248 -20.90 -6.49 1.76
CA LYS A 248 -21.65 -5.36 1.24
C LYS A 248 -23.16 -5.70 1.19
N ALA A 249 -23.52 -6.85 0.64
CA ALA A 249 -24.92 -7.28 0.50
C ALA A 249 -25.62 -7.52 1.84
N ASN A 250 -24.93 -8.09 2.84
CA ASN A 250 -25.50 -8.35 4.17
C ASN A 250 -25.37 -7.15 5.15
N GLY A 251 -24.78 -6.04 4.71
CA GLY A 251 -24.64 -4.80 5.48
C GLY A 251 -23.50 -4.78 6.51
N GLU A 252 -22.69 -5.83 6.62
CA GLU A 252 -21.54 -5.86 7.55
C GLU A 252 -20.51 -4.77 7.22
N LEU A 253 -20.22 -4.55 5.92
CA LEU A 253 -19.29 -3.49 5.51
C LEU A 253 -19.81 -2.11 5.92
N GLY A 254 -21.10 -1.84 5.76
CA GLY A 254 -21.74 -0.59 6.18
C GLY A 254 -21.58 -0.33 7.68
N LYS A 255 -21.82 -1.37 8.50
CA LYS A 255 -21.66 -1.28 9.97
C LYS A 255 -20.20 -1.02 10.38
N VAL A 256 -19.25 -1.71 9.76
CA VAL A 256 -17.82 -1.49 10.02
C VAL A 256 -17.40 -0.08 9.60
N TYR A 257 -17.86 0.37 8.44
CA TYR A 257 -17.57 1.70 7.95
C TYR A 257 -18.12 2.78 8.88
N GLU A 258 -19.37 2.69 9.29
CA GLU A 258 -20.02 3.64 10.21
C GLU A 258 -19.35 3.64 11.60
N LYS A 259 -18.96 2.46 12.11
CA LYS A 259 -18.22 2.34 13.37
C LYS A 259 -16.97 3.20 13.37
N TRP A 260 -16.19 3.16 12.30
CA TRP A 260 -14.88 3.82 12.25
C TRP A 260 -14.94 5.22 11.64
N MET A 261 -15.71 5.40 10.56
CA MET A 261 -15.75 6.65 9.80
C MET A 261 -16.80 7.64 10.33
N LYS A 262 -17.66 7.21 11.28
CA LYS A 262 -18.75 8.02 11.87
C LYS A 262 -19.71 8.60 10.82
N ARG A 263 -19.84 7.92 9.68
CA ARG A 263 -20.70 8.29 8.57
C ARG A 263 -21.09 7.04 7.78
N PRO A 264 -22.21 7.06 7.04
CA PRO A 264 -22.62 5.92 6.22
C PRO A 264 -21.58 5.63 5.12
N LEU A 265 -21.52 4.34 4.72
CA LEU A 265 -20.71 3.91 3.58
C LEU A 265 -21.22 4.61 2.32
N PRO A 266 -20.38 5.39 1.62
CA PRO A 266 -20.79 6.02 0.37
C PRO A 266 -20.95 4.98 -0.75
N PRO A 267 -21.67 5.30 -1.83
CA PRO A 267 -21.68 4.48 -3.03
C PRO A 267 -20.25 4.24 -3.53
N MET A 268 -19.93 2.98 -3.81
CA MET A 268 -18.66 2.60 -4.40
C MET A 268 -18.78 2.52 -5.92
N PRO A 269 -17.79 2.96 -6.69
CA PRO A 269 -17.84 2.92 -8.14
C PRO A 269 -17.69 1.49 -8.65
N GLU A 270 -18.33 1.21 -9.78
CA GLU A 270 -18.17 -0.04 -10.53
C GLU A 270 -16.83 -0.11 -11.29
N THR A 271 -16.22 1.04 -11.56
CA THR A 271 -14.92 1.16 -12.24
C THR A 271 -14.10 2.29 -11.64
N VAL A 272 -12.79 2.12 -11.66
CA VAL A 272 -11.81 3.19 -11.39
C VAL A 272 -10.87 3.25 -12.59
N GLU A 273 -10.69 4.43 -13.15
CA GLU A 273 -9.88 4.63 -14.35
C GLU A 273 -8.47 4.03 -14.20
N GLY A 274 -8.07 3.20 -15.14
CA GLY A 274 -6.75 2.55 -15.16
C GLY A 274 -6.53 1.49 -14.06
N VAL A 275 -7.59 1.05 -13.35
CA VAL A 275 -7.50 0.03 -12.31
C VAL A 275 -8.51 -1.09 -12.57
N SER A 276 -8.01 -2.29 -12.86
CA SER A 276 -8.85 -3.49 -12.94
C SER A 276 -9.12 -4.06 -11.54
N PHE A 277 -10.38 -4.44 -11.28
CA PHE A 277 -10.78 -5.12 -10.04
C PHE A 277 -10.71 -6.64 -10.15
N VAL A 278 -10.44 -7.15 -11.34
CA VAL A 278 -10.38 -8.58 -11.63
C VAL A 278 -9.01 -8.91 -12.21
N ALA A 279 -8.37 -9.92 -11.64
CA ALA A 279 -7.08 -10.41 -12.13
C ALA A 279 -7.25 -11.12 -13.47
N SER A 280 -6.44 -10.73 -14.46
CA SER A 280 -6.40 -11.30 -15.82
C SER A 280 -5.52 -12.55 -15.91
#